data_2ad98094a88b076532d4b655771b00c8
#
_entry.id   2ad98094a88b076532d4b655771b00c8
#
_cell.length_a   1.000
_cell.length_b   1.000
_cell.length_c   1.000
_cell.angle_alpha   90.00
_cell.angle_beta   90.00
_cell.angle_gamma   90.00
#
_symmetry.space_group_name_H-M   'P 1'
#
loop_
_entity.id
_entity.type
_entity.pdbx_description
1 polymer ?
#
loop_
_entity_poly.entity_id
_entity_poly.type
_entity_poly.pdbx_seq_one_letter_code
_entity_poly.pdbx_strand_id
1 'polypeptide(L)'
;MRVRDLKSGRSAWKSYDQLMIATGAVPICPDLPGSDAIDICGVNTLESGLDIRRRLDKGTMKRGVVVGGGYIGLEMAEALVRHGLEVSLIDRSPQVMGTLDEDMGALVSQALRDVGVTLHLKETLTEFATKDGKVTGLVTDKRTLPADIVILGLGVRPNTALAAAAGIPLGEKGAIRVNERMETGIAGIWAAGDCAESFHLVSRRPFYIALGTVANRHGRVAGINLGGGYATFPGVMGTAVTKICHVEVARTGLQEKELRKLGIQWVSAVIKSRTKAGYFPGAGEITVKVLAEVGSGRLLGGQIVGMEGSAKRIDTLATALHAGFTVEQMINLDLGYAPPFSPVWDPVVTAAREVAKKL
;
A
#
# COMPACT_ATOMS: atom_id res chain seq x y z
N MET A 1 -0.01 2.41 33.81
CA MET A 1 -1.01 2.31 32.72
C MET A 1 -2.37 1.97 33.32
N ARG A 2 -3.45 2.63 32.87
CA ARG A 2 -4.83 2.29 33.28
C ARG A 2 -5.38 1.17 32.39
N VAL A 3 -5.82 0.08 33.00
CA VAL A 3 -6.38 -1.09 32.31
C VAL A 3 -7.83 -1.27 32.73
N ARG A 4 -8.70 -1.55 31.75
CA ARG A 4 -10.11 -1.89 32.00
C ARG A 4 -10.36 -3.36 31.69
N ASP A 5 -10.87 -4.08 32.66
CA ASP A 5 -11.38 -5.43 32.45
C ASP A 5 -12.69 -5.38 31.66
N LEU A 6 -12.74 -6.02 30.50
CA LEU A 6 -13.89 -5.95 29.60
C LEU A 6 -15.09 -6.75 30.09
N LYS A 7 -14.90 -7.77 30.95
CA LYS A 7 -15.99 -8.58 31.50
C LYS A 7 -16.65 -7.90 32.70
N SER A 8 -15.84 -7.38 33.63
CA SER A 8 -16.35 -6.74 34.85
C SER A 8 -16.56 -5.23 34.72
N GLY A 9 -16.04 -4.60 33.67
CA GLY A 9 -16.05 -3.14 33.48
C GLY A 9 -15.12 -2.37 34.43
N ARG A 10 -14.45 -3.04 35.38
CA ARG A 10 -13.58 -2.40 36.38
C ARG A 10 -12.28 -1.91 35.76
N SER A 11 -11.83 -0.75 36.24
CA SER A 11 -10.54 -0.16 35.81
C SER A 11 -9.57 -0.17 36.99
N ALA A 12 -8.29 -0.50 36.70
CA ALA A 12 -7.22 -0.47 37.68
C ALA A 12 -5.94 0.09 37.06
N TRP A 13 -5.09 0.71 37.87
CA TRP A 13 -3.74 1.09 37.47
C TRP A 13 -2.82 -0.11 37.58
N LYS A 14 -2.00 -0.35 36.55
CA LYS A 14 -0.96 -1.36 36.51
C LYS A 14 0.40 -0.69 36.33
N SER A 15 1.36 -1.02 37.21
CA SER A 15 2.76 -0.70 37.02
C SER A 15 3.36 -1.56 35.92
N TYR A 16 4.46 -1.12 35.31
CA TYR A 16 5.24 -1.84 34.32
C TYR A 16 6.69 -1.35 34.39
N ASP A 17 7.62 -2.22 34.10
CA ASP A 17 9.04 -1.89 33.92
C ASP A 17 9.29 -1.43 32.49
N GLN A 18 8.63 -2.09 31.53
CA GLN A 18 8.67 -1.75 30.13
C GLN A 18 7.27 -1.85 29.50
N LEU A 19 6.98 -0.98 28.55
CA LEU A 19 5.71 -0.94 27.86
C LEU A 19 5.93 -0.99 26.34
N MET A 20 5.29 -1.95 25.68
CA MET A 20 5.24 -2.04 24.22
C MET A 20 3.90 -1.51 23.72
N ILE A 21 3.95 -0.56 22.78
CA ILE A 21 2.77 -0.04 22.05
C ILE A 21 2.75 -0.69 20.67
N ALA A 22 1.73 -1.52 20.42
CA ALA A 22 1.53 -2.23 19.17
C ALA A 22 0.05 -2.15 18.74
N THR A 23 -0.51 -0.94 18.81
CA THR A 23 -1.94 -0.66 18.59
C THR A 23 -2.36 -0.67 17.12
N GLY A 24 -1.40 -0.84 16.22
CA GLY A 24 -1.65 -0.98 14.78
C GLY A 24 -2.19 0.29 14.12
N ALA A 25 -3.01 0.11 13.11
CA ALA A 25 -3.67 1.17 12.36
C ALA A 25 -5.19 0.94 12.30
N VAL A 26 -5.94 1.99 12.05
CA VAL A 26 -7.40 1.95 11.89
C VAL A 26 -7.79 2.47 10.51
N PRO A 27 -8.84 1.91 9.88
CA PRO A 27 -9.36 2.43 8.63
C PRO A 27 -9.75 3.90 8.74
N ILE A 28 -9.57 4.62 7.65
CA ILE A 28 -10.06 5.99 7.52
C ILE A 28 -11.54 5.91 7.16
N CYS A 29 -12.39 6.34 8.09
CA CYS A 29 -13.82 6.55 7.86
C CYS A 29 -14.07 8.06 7.81
N PRO A 30 -14.65 8.60 6.73
CA PRO A 30 -14.94 10.01 6.64
C PRO A 30 -16.13 10.35 7.57
N ASP A 31 -16.01 11.49 8.24
CA ASP A 31 -17.13 12.06 9.02
C ASP A 31 -18.03 12.86 8.07
N LEU A 32 -18.94 12.14 7.40
CA LEU A 32 -19.85 12.67 6.40
C LEU A 32 -21.30 12.25 6.76
N PRO A 33 -22.32 13.02 6.32
CA PRO A 33 -23.70 12.64 6.51
C PRO A 33 -23.96 11.20 6.05
N GLY A 34 -24.61 10.40 6.90
CA GLY A 34 -24.97 9.00 6.63
C GLY A 34 -23.82 7.99 6.80
N SER A 35 -22.64 8.38 7.29
CA SER A 35 -21.48 7.49 7.44
C SER A 35 -21.66 6.35 8.45
N ASP A 36 -22.67 6.41 9.29
CA ASP A 36 -23.07 5.40 10.29
C ASP A 36 -24.05 4.37 9.75
N ALA A 37 -24.49 4.49 8.50
CA ALA A 37 -25.47 3.59 7.93
C ALA A 37 -24.95 2.16 7.78
N ILE A 38 -25.89 1.20 7.86
CA ILE A 38 -25.62 -0.22 7.60
C ILE A 38 -25.17 -0.38 6.14
N ASP A 39 -24.24 -1.33 5.90
CA ASP A 39 -23.67 -1.68 4.60
C ASP A 39 -22.62 -0.66 4.08
N ILE A 40 -22.12 0.23 4.95
CA ILE A 40 -20.87 0.97 4.74
C ILE A 40 -19.77 0.24 5.51
N CYS A 41 -18.76 -0.27 4.81
CA CYS A 41 -17.79 -1.23 5.35
C CYS A 41 -16.34 -0.78 5.12
N GLY A 42 -15.54 -0.79 6.18
CA GLY A 42 -14.08 -0.82 6.07
C GLY A 42 -13.56 -2.27 6.11
N VAL A 43 -12.39 -2.51 5.55
CA VAL A 43 -11.76 -3.84 5.55
C VAL A 43 -10.38 -3.75 6.16
N ASN A 44 -10.19 -4.31 7.35
CA ASN A 44 -8.90 -4.32 8.04
C ASN A 44 -8.71 -5.53 8.97
N THR A 45 -9.74 -6.31 9.25
CA THR A 45 -9.67 -7.53 10.05
C THR A 45 -10.36 -8.69 9.32
N LEU A 46 -10.05 -9.92 9.75
CA LEU A 46 -10.71 -11.11 9.23
C LEU A 46 -12.22 -11.05 9.48
N GLU A 47 -12.63 -10.57 10.66
CA GLU A 47 -14.06 -10.44 11.01
C GLU A 47 -14.78 -9.48 10.05
N SER A 48 -14.19 -8.33 9.72
CA SER A 48 -14.80 -7.38 8.77
C SER A 48 -14.94 -8.00 7.37
N GLY A 49 -13.93 -8.75 6.92
CA GLY A 49 -13.99 -9.47 5.65
C GLY A 49 -15.07 -10.57 5.63
N LEU A 50 -15.16 -11.36 6.71
CA LEU A 50 -16.19 -12.40 6.85
C LEU A 50 -17.60 -11.81 6.96
N ASP A 51 -17.76 -10.64 7.58
CA ASP A 51 -19.07 -9.98 7.65
C ASP A 51 -19.52 -9.51 6.27
N ILE A 52 -18.65 -8.86 5.50
CA ILE A 52 -18.93 -8.48 4.11
C ILE A 52 -19.29 -9.71 3.30
N ARG A 53 -18.51 -10.79 3.38
CA ARG A 53 -18.77 -12.03 2.67
C ARG A 53 -20.17 -12.59 2.99
N ARG A 54 -20.56 -12.67 4.28
CA ARG A 54 -21.89 -13.13 4.70
C ARG A 54 -23.04 -12.27 4.15
N ARG A 55 -22.83 -10.96 3.99
CA ARG A 55 -23.83 -10.05 3.41
C ARG A 55 -23.97 -10.31 1.90
N LEU A 56 -22.86 -10.47 1.19
CA LEU A 56 -22.84 -10.76 -0.24
C LEU A 56 -23.46 -12.13 -0.57
N ASP A 57 -23.16 -13.15 0.23
CA ASP A 57 -23.67 -14.53 0.05
C ASP A 57 -25.23 -14.64 0.18
N LYS A 58 -25.91 -13.60 0.73
CA LYS A 58 -27.38 -13.51 0.72
C LYS A 58 -27.96 -13.26 -0.68
N GLY A 59 -27.15 -12.82 -1.64
CA GLY A 59 -27.55 -12.61 -3.03
C GLY A 59 -28.54 -11.46 -3.29
N THR A 60 -28.77 -10.59 -2.29
CA THR A 60 -29.75 -9.49 -2.40
C THR A 60 -29.13 -8.19 -2.93
N MET A 61 -27.82 -8.05 -2.86
CA MET A 61 -27.07 -6.87 -3.31
C MET A 61 -26.73 -7.00 -4.79
N LYS A 62 -26.86 -5.92 -5.54
CA LYS A 62 -26.58 -5.86 -6.99
C LYS A 62 -25.53 -4.84 -7.35
N ARG A 63 -25.42 -3.76 -6.56
CA ARG A 63 -24.54 -2.60 -6.85
C ARG A 63 -23.60 -2.36 -5.68
N GLY A 64 -22.32 -2.38 -5.98
CA GLY A 64 -21.26 -2.04 -5.03
C GLY A 64 -20.56 -0.76 -5.43
N VAL A 65 -20.29 0.13 -4.47
CA VAL A 65 -19.44 1.28 -4.71
C VAL A 65 -18.21 1.21 -3.80
N VAL A 66 -17.04 1.34 -4.39
CA VAL A 66 -15.76 1.41 -3.67
C VAL A 66 -15.29 2.86 -3.63
N VAL A 67 -14.96 3.35 -2.44
CA VAL A 67 -14.43 4.70 -2.23
C VAL A 67 -12.93 4.61 -1.95
N GLY A 68 -12.14 5.10 -2.91
CA GLY A 68 -10.68 5.07 -2.84
C GLY A 68 -10.04 3.98 -3.69
N GLY A 69 -9.17 4.38 -4.61
CA GLY A 69 -8.45 3.53 -5.58
C GLY A 69 -7.07 3.09 -5.12
N GLY A 70 -6.87 2.85 -3.80
CA GLY A 70 -5.67 2.23 -3.23
C GLY A 70 -5.71 0.70 -3.27
N TYR A 71 -4.69 0.03 -2.71
CA TYR A 71 -4.59 -1.44 -2.68
C TYR A 71 -5.89 -2.12 -2.24
N ILE A 72 -6.38 -1.80 -1.05
CA ILE A 72 -7.60 -2.42 -0.48
C ILE A 72 -8.81 -2.15 -1.36
N GLY A 73 -8.98 -0.90 -1.83
CA GLY A 73 -10.13 -0.53 -2.67
C GLY A 73 -10.16 -1.33 -3.96
N LEU A 74 -9.02 -1.51 -4.62
CA LEU A 74 -8.93 -2.26 -5.88
C LEU A 74 -9.17 -3.76 -5.70
N GLU A 75 -8.59 -4.36 -4.66
CA GLU A 75 -8.83 -5.76 -4.31
C GLU A 75 -10.30 -6.02 -3.97
N MET A 76 -10.94 -5.08 -3.27
CA MET A 76 -12.37 -5.18 -2.95
C MET A 76 -13.26 -4.94 -4.17
N ALA A 77 -12.88 -4.05 -5.10
CA ALA A 77 -13.61 -3.87 -6.35
C ALA A 77 -13.63 -5.18 -7.16
N GLU A 78 -12.47 -5.85 -7.29
CA GLU A 78 -12.39 -7.18 -7.90
C GLU A 78 -13.27 -8.20 -7.17
N ALA A 79 -13.21 -8.23 -5.83
CA ALA A 79 -14.01 -9.17 -5.05
C ALA A 79 -15.51 -8.97 -5.27
N LEU A 80 -16.01 -7.72 -5.32
CA LEU A 80 -17.41 -7.42 -5.59
C LEU A 80 -17.82 -7.82 -7.02
N VAL A 81 -16.98 -7.58 -8.03
CA VAL A 81 -17.21 -8.04 -9.42
C VAL A 81 -17.33 -9.57 -9.46
N ARG A 82 -16.42 -10.29 -8.78
CA ARG A 82 -16.46 -11.76 -8.71
C ARG A 82 -17.71 -12.30 -8.01
N HIS A 83 -18.33 -11.51 -7.14
CA HIS A 83 -19.64 -11.82 -6.55
C HIS A 83 -20.84 -11.42 -7.43
N GLY A 84 -20.58 -10.94 -8.64
CA GLY A 84 -21.61 -10.60 -9.63
C GLY A 84 -22.28 -9.25 -9.43
N LEU A 85 -21.67 -8.32 -8.67
CA LEU A 85 -22.18 -6.98 -8.51
C LEU A 85 -21.77 -6.09 -9.69
N GLU A 86 -22.61 -5.13 -10.03
CA GLU A 86 -22.21 -3.95 -10.79
C GLU A 86 -21.37 -3.03 -9.89
N VAL A 87 -20.13 -2.76 -10.28
CA VAL A 87 -19.16 -2.07 -9.41
C VAL A 87 -18.76 -0.73 -9.98
N SER A 88 -18.91 0.31 -9.17
CA SER A 88 -18.32 1.64 -9.40
C SER A 88 -17.20 1.91 -8.38
N LEU A 89 -16.13 2.57 -8.81
CA LEU A 89 -15.06 3.04 -7.94
C LEU A 89 -14.92 4.55 -8.09
N ILE A 90 -14.95 5.27 -6.98
CA ILE A 90 -14.70 6.70 -6.93
C ILE A 90 -13.36 7.01 -6.28
N ASP A 91 -12.61 7.97 -6.84
CA ASP A 91 -11.39 8.50 -6.23
C ASP A 91 -11.23 9.99 -6.56
N ARG A 92 -10.83 10.77 -5.57
CA ARG A 92 -10.53 12.21 -5.75
C ARG A 92 -9.27 12.45 -6.58
N SER A 93 -8.42 11.45 -6.72
CA SER A 93 -7.18 11.49 -7.50
C SER A 93 -7.46 11.33 -9.00
N PRO A 94 -6.54 11.76 -9.88
CA PRO A 94 -6.69 11.59 -11.32
C PRO A 94 -6.50 10.15 -11.79
N GLN A 95 -6.02 9.26 -10.92
CA GLN A 95 -5.76 7.86 -11.21
C GLN A 95 -5.99 6.97 -9.99
N VAL A 96 -6.19 5.68 -10.21
CA VAL A 96 -6.07 4.65 -9.17
C VAL A 96 -4.60 4.36 -8.89
N MET A 97 -4.33 3.62 -7.81
CA MET A 97 -2.96 3.29 -7.38
C MET A 97 -2.05 4.54 -7.32
N GLY A 98 -2.47 5.55 -6.57
CA GLY A 98 -1.70 6.78 -6.38
C GLY A 98 -0.27 6.58 -5.82
N THR A 99 0.10 5.33 -5.52
CA THR A 99 1.46 4.88 -5.18
C THR A 99 2.31 4.54 -6.41
N LEU A 100 1.76 4.60 -7.61
CA LEU A 100 2.46 4.51 -8.90
C LEU A 100 2.49 5.87 -9.58
N ASP A 101 3.41 6.04 -10.52
CA ASP A 101 3.40 7.19 -11.45
C ASP A 101 2.22 7.06 -12.43
N GLU A 102 1.83 8.17 -13.07
CA GLU A 102 0.59 8.26 -13.85
C GLU A 102 0.54 7.26 -15.02
N ASP A 103 1.66 7.09 -15.71
CA ASP A 103 1.81 6.15 -16.82
C ASP A 103 1.61 4.69 -16.39
N MET A 104 2.11 4.33 -15.21
CA MET A 104 1.95 2.99 -14.65
C MET A 104 0.57 2.78 -14.04
N GLY A 105 0.00 3.80 -13.37
CA GLY A 105 -1.37 3.77 -12.83
C GLY A 105 -2.44 3.65 -13.90
N ALA A 106 -2.19 4.18 -15.11
CA ALA A 106 -3.08 4.04 -16.25
C ALA A 106 -3.29 2.57 -16.67
N LEU A 107 -2.25 1.73 -16.57
CA LEU A 107 -2.34 0.29 -16.86
C LEU A 107 -3.28 -0.42 -15.89
N VAL A 108 -3.22 -0.06 -14.61
CA VAL A 108 -4.11 -0.60 -13.58
C VAL A 108 -5.55 -0.12 -13.79
N SER A 109 -5.73 1.15 -14.16
CA SER A 109 -7.05 1.70 -14.51
C SER A 109 -7.69 0.96 -15.68
N GLN A 110 -6.89 0.59 -16.68
CA GLN A 110 -7.38 -0.18 -17.82
C GLN A 110 -7.80 -1.59 -17.39
N ALA A 111 -6.98 -2.28 -16.61
CA ALA A 111 -7.31 -3.62 -16.11
C ALA A 111 -8.63 -3.68 -15.32
N LEU A 112 -8.96 -2.63 -14.56
CA LEU A 112 -10.23 -2.51 -13.85
C LEU A 112 -11.42 -2.34 -14.82
N ARG A 113 -11.26 -1.50 -15.85
CA ARG A 113 -12.30 -1.32 -16.87
C ARG A 113 -12.56 -2.61 -17.65
N ASP A 114 -11.50 -3.37 -17.96
CA ASP A 114 -11.59 -4.62 -18.71
C ASP A 114 -12.42 -5.69 -17.99
N VAL A 115 -12.50 -5.62 -16.64
CA VAL A 115 -13.35 -6.50 -15.84
C VAL A 115 -14.71 -5.87 -15.46
N GLY A 116 -15.04 -4.71 -16.04
CA GLY A 116 -16.36 -4.09 -15.88
C GLY A 116 -16.50 -3.10 -14.72
N VAL A 117 -15.41 -2.69 -14.06
CA VAL A 117 -15.47 -1.65 -13.03
C VAL A 117 -15.58 -0.27 -13.66
N THR A 118 -16.61 0.49 -13.29
CA THR A 118 -16.78 1.88 -13.70
C THR A 118 -15.95 2.79 -12.80
N LEU A 119 -14.98 3.52 -13.38
CA LEU A 119 -14.09 4.43 -12.65
C LEU A 119 -14.59 5.88 -12.72
N HIS A 120 -14.80 6.49 -11.55
CA HIS A 120 -15.12 7.90 -11.36
C HIS A 120 -13.93 8.58 -10.66
N LEU A 121 -13.00 9.09 -11.46
CA LEU A 121 -11.78 9.75 -10.98
C LEU A 121 -11.96 11.28 -10.91
N LYS A 122 -11.12 11.96 -10.09
CA LYS A 122 -11.26 13.39 -9.78
C LYS A 122 -12.65 13.71 -9.26
N GLU A 123 -13.19 12.84 -8.41
CA GLU A 123 -14.54 12.93 -7.88
C GLU A 123 -14.52 12.68 -6.38
N THR A 124 -15.10 13.61 -5.62
CA THR A 124 -15.02 13.64 -4.16
C THR A 124 -16.36 13.24 -3.55
N LEU A 125 -16.33 12.26 -2.65
CA LEU A 125 -17.48 11.86 -1.83
C LEU A 125 -17.88 13.03 -0.91
N THR A 126 -19.18 13.36 -0.86
CA THR A 126 -19.73 14.42 0.00
C THR A 126 -20.76 13.90 1.00
N GLU A 127 -21.48 12.81 0.69
CA GLU A 127 -22.56 12.29 1.51
C GLU A 127 -22.84 10.83 1.20
N PHE A 128 -23.36 10.06 2.16
CA PHE A 128 -23.97 8.76 1.93
C PHE A 128 -25.49 8.90 1.95
N ALA A 129 -26.14 8.59 0.81
CA ALA A 129 -27.59 8.54 0.72
C ALA A 129 -28.10 7.31 1.50
N THR A 130 -29.03 7.53 2.43
CA THR A 130 -29.52 6.48 3.31
C THR A 130 -31.05 6.46 3.35
N LYS A 131 -31.61 5.27 3.60
CA LYS A 131 -33.04 5.07 3.88
C LYS A 131 -33.18 3.97 4.93
N ASP A 132 -33.97 4.23 5.96
CA ASP A 132 -34.23 3.29 7.06
C ASP A 132 -32.93 2.74 7.69
N GLY A 133 -31.90 3.60 7.85
CA GLY A 133 -30.60 3.27 8.43
C GLY A 133 -29.67 2.44 7.55
N LYS A 134 -30.02 2.21 6.26
CA LYS A 134 -29.20 1.49 5.29
C LYS A 134 -28.72 2.42 4.19
N VAL A 135 -27.54 2.14 3.64
CA VAL A 135 -27.04 2.86 2.47
C VAL A 135 -27.92 2.55 1.24
N THR A 136 -28.22 3.55 0.46
CA THR A 136 -28.93 3.43 -0.84
C THR A 136 -28.13 4.04 -1.98
N GLY A 137 -27.06 4.76 -1.67
CA GLY A 137 -26.17 5.37 -2.65
C GLY A 137 -25.12 6.27 -2.02
N LEU A 138 -24.33 6.88 -2.88
CA LEU A 138 -23.34 7.91 -2.53
C LEU A 138 -23.59 9.17 -3.34
N VAL A 139 -23.41 10.31 -2.70
CA VAL A 139 -23.40 11.64 -3.36
C VAL A 139 -21.94 12.09 -3.45
N THR A 140 -21.57 12.54 -4.63
CA THR A 140 -20.27 13.15 -4.90
C THR A 140 -20.45 14.61 -5.32
N ASP A 141 -19.34 15.32 -5.49
CA ASP A 141 -19.35 16.67 -6.05
C ASP A 141 -19.87 16.76 -7.50
N LYS A 142 -20.15 15.60 -8.14
CA LYS A 142 -20.57 15.56 -9.55
C LYS A 142 -21.87 14.77 -9.80
N ARG A 143 -22.19 13.80 -8.96
CA ARG A 143 -23.34 12.89 -9.21
C ARG A 143 -23.77 12.12 -7.98
N THR A 144 -24.91 11.45 -8.10
CA THR A 144 -25.33 10.42 -7.13
C THR A 144 -25.18 9.04 -7.78
N LEU A 145 -24.55 8.11 -7.06
CA LEU A 145 -24.37 6.72 -7.46
C LEU A 145 -25.22 5.82 -6.56
N PRO A 146 -26.12 4.99 -7.11
CA PRO A 146 -26.87 4.03 -6.32
C PRO A 146 -25.93 2.92 -5.80
N ALA A 147 -26.13 2.47 -4.56
CA ALA A 147 -25.33 1.43 -3.94
C ALA A 147 -26.16 0.61 -2.93
N ASP A 148 -25.97 -0.70 -2.95
CA ASP A 148 -26.51 -1.62 -1.96
C ASP A 148 -25.45 -1.95 -0.89
N ILE A 149 -24.17 -1.75 -1.23
CA ILE A 149 -23.00 -1.84 -0.32
C ILE A 149 -21.93 -0.83 -0.72
N VAL A 150 -21.27 -0.24 0.27
CA VAL A 150 -20.14 0.67 0.09
C VAL A 150 -18.90 0.14 0.80
N ILE A 151 -17.79 0.08 0.09
CA ILE A 151 -16.49 -0.29 0.66
C ILE A 151 -15.60 0.95 0.77
N LEU A 152 -15.13 1.24 1.98
CA LEU A 152 -14.20 2.34 2.25
C LEU A 152 -12.75 1.86 2.08
N GLY A 153 -12.17 2.11 0.93
CA GLY A 153 -10.76 1.86 0.57
C GLY A 153 -9.86 3.09 0.76
N LEU A 154 -10.19 3.97 1.71
CA LEU A 154 -9.52 5.26 1.91
C LEU A 154 -8.14 5.17 2.59
N GLY A 155 -7.67 3.95 2.84
CA GLY A 155 -6.43 3.67 3.55
C GLY A 155 -6.61 3.65 5.07
N VAL A 156 -5.48 3.69 5.76
CA VAL A 156 -5.42 3.58 7.23
C VAL A 156 -4.63 4.74 7.84
N ARG A 157 -4.92 5.04 9.10
CA ARG A 157 -4.13 5.94 9.94
C ARG A 157 -3.59 5.20 11.16
N PRO A 158 -2.40 5.56 11.66
CA PRO A 158 -1.84 4.92 12.84
C PRO A 158 -2.77 5.11 14.05
N ASN A 159 -2.94 4.05 14.84
CA ASN A 159 -3.77 4.08 16.04
C ASN A 159 -2.94 4.57 17.23
N THR A 160 -2.81 5.88 17.38
CA THR A 160 -1.89 6.53 18.33
C THR A 160 -2.57 7.37 19.40
N ALA A 161 -3.89 7.29 19.53
CA ALA A 161 -4.64 8.10 20.51
C ALA A 161 -4.14 7.91 21.95
N LEU A 162 -3.83 6.68 22.36
CA LEU A 162 -3.27 6.39 23.69
C LEU A 162 -1.86 6.96 23.85
N ALA A 163 -1.03 6.88 22.82
CA ALA A 163 0.32 7.43 22.83
C ALA A 163 0.30 8.95 22.92
N ALA A 164 -0.54 9.60 22.11
CA ALA A 164 -0.75 11.05 22.14
C ALA A 164 -1.21 11.55 23.51
N ALA A 165 -2.21 10.88 24.10
CA ALA A 165 -2.74 11.21 25.43
C ALA A 165 -1.69 11.01 26.55
N ALA A 166 -0.69 10.17 26.33
CA ALA A 166 0.43 9.94 27.26
C ALA A 166 1.64 10.86 26.97
N GLY A 167 1.54 11.80 26.02
CA GLY A 167 2.63 12.72 25.67
C GLY A 167 3.80 12.04 24.90
N ILE A 168 3.58 10.85 24.32
CA ILE A 168 4.61 10.15 23.54
C ILE A 168 4.76 10.86 22.19
N PRO A 169 6.00 11.17 21.77
CA PRO A 169 6.25 11.92 20.54
C PRO A 169 5.69 11.22 19.30
N LEU A 170 4.96 11.95 18.47
CA LEU A 170 4.47 11.53 17.18
C LEU A 170 5.30 12.16 16.05
N GLY A 171 5.38 11.48 14.93
CA GLY A 171 6.11 11.88 13.73
C GLY A 171 5.23 11.85 12.47
N GLU A 172 5.74 11.27 11.39
CA GLU A 172 5.08 11.25 10.09
C GLU A 172 3.66 10.67 10.15
N LYS A 173 2.71 11.42 9.60
CA LYS A 173 1.27 11.11 9.58
C LYS A 173 0.68 10.76 10.96
N GLY A 174 1.28 11.25 12.05
CA GLY A 174 0.85 10.98 13.41
C GLY A 174 1.23 9.59 13.93
N ALA A 175 2.19 8.89 13.31
CA ALA A 175 2.76 7.65 13.82
C ALA A 175 3.68 7.92 15.02
N ILE A 176 3.84 6.94 15.91
CA ILE A 176 4.75 7.06 17.05
C ILE A 176 6.19 7.13 16.54
N ARG A 177 6.94 8.16 16.92
CA ARG A 177 8.37 8.27 16.63
C ARG A 177 9.15 7.18 17.35
N VAL A 178 9.99 6.50 16.60
CA VAL A 178 10.90 5.49 17.13
C VAL A 178 12.29 5.63 16.49
N ASN A 179 13.30 5.18 17.22
CA ASN A 179 14.63 5.00 16.65
C ASN A 179 14.77 3.62 15.97
N GLU A 180 15.94 3.29 15.45
CA GLU A 180 16.22 2.00 14.80
C GLU A 180 16.04 0.79 15.73
N ARG A 181 16.04 0.99 17.04
CA ARG A 181 15.79 -0.04 18.04
C ARG A 181 14.32 -0.19 18.44
N MET A 182 13.43 0.62 17.87
CA MET A 182 12.01 0.72 18.21
C MET A 182 11.73 1.39 19.57
N GLU A 183 12.65 2.21 20.10
CA GLU A 183 12.47 3.02 21.30
C GLU A 183 11.78 4.33 20.95
N THR A 184 10.82 4.80 21.77
CA THR A 184 10.04 6.02 21.51
C THR A 184 10.75 7.32 21.95
N GLY A 185 11.94 7.23 22.54
CA GLY A 185 12.63 8.34 23.19
C GLY A 185 12.16 8.59 24.64
N ILE A 186 11.15 7.88 25.12
CA ILE A 186 10.76 7.83 26.54
C ILE A 186 11.26 6.51 27.12
N ALA A 187 12.04 6.59 28.20
CA ALA A 187 12.66 5.42 28.81
C ALA A 187 11.62 4.35 29.16
N GLY A 188 11.89 3.10 28.77
CA GLY A 188 11.01 1.96 29.02
C GLY A 188 9.77 1.89 28.13
N ILE A 189 9.60 2.79 27.14
CA ILE A 189 8.46 2.76 26.20
C ILE A 189 8.94 2.51 24.78
N TRP A 190 8.35 1.51 24.17
CA TRP A 190 8.64 1.00 22.84
C TRP A 190 7.41 1.06 21.94
N ALA A 191 7.58 1.18 20.63
CA ALA A 191 6.47 1.06 19.69
C ALA A 191 6.88 0.31 18.44
N ALA A 192 5.95 -0.49 17.87
CA ALA A 192 6.21 -1.27 16.67
C ALA A 192 4.94 -1.55 15.87
N GLY A 193 5.12 -1.88 14.60
CA GLY A 193 4.04 -2.17 13.66
C GLY A 193 3.42 -0.90 13.08
N ASP A 194 2.17 -1.00 12.62
CA ASP A 194 1.50 0.05 11.87
C ASP A 194 1.16 1.32 12.69
N CYS A 195 1.41 1.32 14.00
CA CYS A 195 1.31 2.54 14.83
C CYS A 195 2.62 3.33 14.88
N ALA A 196 3.76 2.76 14.46
CA ALA A 196 5.08 3.36 14.53
C ALA A 196 5.58 3.87 13.16
N GLU A 197 6.38 4.92 13.17
CA GLU A 197 7.05 5.38 11.95
C GLU A 197 8.27 4.52 11.61
N SER A 198 8.76 4.66 10.39
CA SER A 198 9.99 4.06 9.87
C SER A 198 10.91 5.14 9.33
N PHE A 199 12.06 4.73 8.81
CA PHE A 199 12.98 5.57 8.06
C PHE A 199 13.06 5.08 6.61
N HIS A 200 12.91 5.99 5.63
CA HIS A 200 12.96 5.60 4.22
C HIS A 200 14.40 5.63 3.71
N LEU A 201 14.92 4.48 3.29
CA LEU A 201 16.34 4.31 2.96
C LEU A 201 16.79 5.12 1.74
N VAL A 202 15.93 5.35 0.76
CA VAL A 202 16.26 6.10 -0.45
C VAL A 202 16.16 7.61 -0.23
N SER A 203 15.07 8.10 0.38
CA SER A 203 14.87 9.53 0.64
C SER A 203 15.66 10.04 1.86
N ARG A 204 16.13 9.14 2.73
CA ARG A 204 16.80 9.47 4.00
C ARG A 204 15.95 10.34 4.93
N ARG A 205 14.63 10.08 4.98
CA ARG A 205 13.66 10.83 5.80
C ARG A 205 12.78 9.89 6.62
N PRO A 206 12.23 10.37 7.75
CA PRO A 206 11.14 9.67 8.43
C PRO A 206 10.01 9.35 7.45
N PHE A 207 9.38 8.20 7.63
CA PHE A 207 8.37 7.68 6.72
C PHE A 207 7.34 6.82 7.44
N TYR A 208 6.09 6.98 7.09
CA TYR A 208 5.03 6.11 7.59
C TYR A 208 4.51 5.18 6.49
N ILE A 209 4.49 3.90 6.79
CA ILE A 209 3.94 2.88 5.91
C ILE A 209 3.37 1.71 6.72
N ALA A 210 2.10 1.40 6.51
CA ALA A 210 1.41 0.28 7.13
C ALA A 210 1.50 -0.94 6.21
N LEU A 211 2.50 -1.80 6.45
CA LEU A 211 2.74 -3.04 5.72
C LEU A 211 3.07 -4.17 6.69
N GLY A 212 2.45 -5.32 6.50
CA GLY A 212 2.68 -6.50 7.34
C GLY A 212 4.13 -6.94 7.44
N THR A 213 4.92 -6.81 6.36
CA THR A 213 6.35 -7.09 6.35
C THR A 213 7.15 -6.14 7.25
N VAL A 214 6.75 -4.87 7.32
CA VAL A 214 7.36 -3.86 8.19
C VAL A 214 6.96 -4.13 9.63
N ALA A 215 5.67 -4.34 9.90
CA ALA A 215 5.14 -4.62 11.23
C ALA A 215 5.84 -5.86 11.88
N ASN A 216 6.03 -6.92 11.10
CA ASN A 216 6.76 -8.12 11.57
C ASN A 216 8.22 -7.83 11.92
N ARG A 217 8.92 -7.06 11.10
CA ARG A 217 10.33 -6.69 11.38
C ARG A 217 10.43 -5.77 12.58
N HIS A 218 9.55 -4.77 12.71
CA HIS A 218 9.46 -3.91 13.90
C HIS A 218 9.24 -4.74 15.15
N GLY A 219 8.25 -5.66 15.14
CA GLY A 219 7.95 -6.53 16.27
C GLY A 219 9.13 -7.41 16.68
N ARG A 220 9.84 -8.00 15.69
CA ARG A 220 11.05 -8.78 15.93
C ARG A 220 12.15 -7.96 16.61
N VAL A 221 12.45 -6.76 16.09
CA VAL A 221 13.49 -5.89 16.64
C VAL A 221 13.13 -5.43 18.05
N ALA A 222 11.91 -4.96 18.25
CA ALA A 222 11.42 -4.55 19.56
C ALA A 222 11.46 -5.72 20.58
N GLY A 223 11.01 -6.91 20.17
CA GLY A 223 11.02 -8.10 21.05
C GLY A 223 12.43 -8.52 21.49
N ILE A 224 13.42 -8.47 20.59
CA ILE A 224 14.83 -8.76 20.93
C ILE A 224 15.35 -7.73 21.94
N ASN A 225 15.11 -6.44 21.70
CA ASN A 225 15.60 -5.37 22.56
C ASN A 225 14.90 -5.37 23.94
N LEU A 226 13.59 -5.59 23.99
CA LEU A 226 12.83 -5.77 25.22
C LEU A 226 13.33 -6.96 26.06
N GLY A 227 13.78 -8.02 25.39
CA GLY A 227 14.37 -9.20 26.03
C GLY A 227 15.83 -9.03 26.49
N GLY A 228 16.38 -7.81 26.41
CA GLY A 228 17.78 -7.51 26.83
C GLY A 228 18.83 -7.78 25.75
N GLY A 229 18.41 -8.17 24.54
CA GLY A 229 19.31 -8.32 23.39
C GLY A 229 19.58 -7.00 22.66
N TYR A 230 20.21 -7.09 21.49
CA TYR A 230 20.47 -5.94 20.62
C TYR A 230 20.06 -6.26 19.18
N ALA A 231 19.16 -5.46 18.63
CA ALA A 231 18.78 -5.50 17.22
C ALA A 231 18.38 -4.11 16.72
N THR A 232 18.57 -3.87 15.41
CA THR A 232 18.16 -2.64 14.74
C THR A 232 17.35 -2.96 13.50
N PHE A 233 16.47 -2.01 13.12
CA PHE A 233 15.75 -1.98 11.87
C PHE A 233 16.22 -0.76 11.08
N PRO A 234 16.95 -0.94 9.96
CA PRO A 234 17.58 0.17 9.25
C PRO A 234 16.55 1.07 8.51
N GLY A 235 15.36 0.54 8.24
CA GLY A 235 14.32 1.26 7.54
C GLY A 235 13.67 0.49 6.39
N VAL A 236 12.97 1.21 5.53
CA VAL A 236 12.12 0.70 4.45
C VAL A 236 12.42 1.37 3.11
N MET A 237 12.03 0.72 2.03
CA MET A 237 11.99 1.29 0.68
C MET A 237 10.56 1.40 0.13
N GLY A 238 9.56 1.08 0.94
CA GLY A 238 8.17 1.08 0.52
C GLY A 238 7.84 0.02 -0.54
N THR A 239 8.57 -1.11 -0.52
CA THR A 239 8.31 -2.22 -1.43
C THR A 239 6.95 -2.84 -1.15
N ALA A 240 6.10 -2.87 -2.17
CA ALA A 240 4.75 -3.41 -2.09
C ALA A 240 4.37 -4.11 -3.39
N VAL A 241 3.58 -5.17 -3.26
CA VAL A 241 3.02 -5.92 -4.37
C VAL A 241 1.54 -6.15 -4.13
N THR A 242 0.77 -6.23 -5.21
CA THR A 242 -0.63 -6.70 -5.19
C THR A 242 -0.96 -7.33 -6.54
N LYS A 243 -2.07 -8.07 -6.55
CA LYS A 243 -2.67 -8.58 -7.78
C LYS A 243 -4.08 -8.01 -7.89
N ILE A 244 -4.39 -7.44 -9.04
CA ILE A 244 -5.68 -6.83 -9.32
C ILE A 244 -6.18 -7.43 -10.63
N CYS A 245 -7.29 -8.15 -10.57
CA CYS A 245 -7.81 -8.88 -11.71
C CYS A 245 -6.77 -9.87 -12.28
N HIS A 246 -6.33 -9.62 -13.50
CA HIS A 246 -5.32 -10.43 -14.19
C HIS A 246 -3.92 -9.80 -14.18
N VAL A 247 -3.74 -8.61 -13.61
CA VAL A 247 -2.45 -7.94 -13.56
C VAL A 247 -1.84 -7.97 -12.16
N GLU A 248 -0.54 -8.19 -12.13
CA GLU A 248 0.32 -8.04 -10.98
C GLU A 248 0.91 -6.64 -10.96
N VAL A 249 0.91 -6.01 -9.81
CA VAL A 249 1.38 -4.64 -9.61
C VAL A 249 2.43 -4.61 -8.52
N ALA A 250 3.55 -3.97 -8.76
CA ALA A 250 4.64 -3.87 -7.80
C ALA A 250 5.33 -2.52 -7.85
N ARG A 251 5.85 -2.07 -6.69
CA ARG A 251 6.67 -0.87 -6.59
C ARG A 251 7.74 -1.00 -5.51
N THR A 252 8.82 -0.21 -5.64
CA THR A 252 9.84 -0.04 -4.60
C THR A 252 10.55 1.30 -4.78
N GLY A 253 11.11 1.85 -3.71
CA GLY A 253 11.77 3.16 -3.74
C GLY A 253 10.81 4.32 -3.92
N LEU A 254 11.27 5.37 -4.59
CA LEU A 254 10.56 6.63 -4.80
C LEU A 254 9.86 6.65 -6.16
N GLN A 255 8.76 7.40 -6.23
CA GLN A 255 8.05 7.75 -7.45
C GLN A 255 8.35 9.21 -7.84
N GLU A 256 8.05 9.60 -9.08
CA GLU A 256 8.39 10.92 -9.62
C GLU A 256 7.87 12.09 -8.76
N LYS A 257 6.63 11.98 -8.25
CA LYS A 257 6.07 13.04 -7.39
C LYS A 257 6.81 13.20 -6.06
N GLU A 258 7.38 12.11 -5.53
CA GLU A 258 8.18 12.12 -4.30
C GLU A 258 9.56 12.73 -4.58
N LEU A 259 10.20 12.36 -5.70
CA LEU A 259 11.46 12.96 -6.16
C LEU A 259 11.33 14.46 -6.39
N ARG A 260 10.23 14.91 -7.03
CA ARG A 260 9.93 16.34 -7.23
C ARG A 260 9.83 17.08 -5.91
N LYS A 261 9.15 16.53 -4.90
CA LYS A 261 9.05 17.13 -3.56
C LYS A 261 10.37 17.18 -2.82
N LEU A 262 11.27 16.24 -3.10
CA LEU A 262 12.60 16.17 -2.50
C LEU A 262 13.62 17.07 -3.21
N GLY A 263 13.29 17.61 -4.38
CA GLY A 263 14.22 18.38 -5.21
C GLY A 263 15.33 17.54 -5.86
N ILE A 264 15.14 16.21 -5.92
CA ILE A 264 16.09 15.28 -6.56
C ILE A 264 15.86 15.32 -8.07
N GLN A 265 16.93 15.53 -8.84
CA GLN A 265 16.87 15.44 -10.30
C GLN A 265 16.97 13.98 -10.74
N TRP A 266 16.07 13.55 -11.61
CA TRP A 266 16.02 12.16 -12.05
C TRP A 266 15.76 12.02 -13.55
N VAL A 267 16.13 10.86 -14.06
CA VAL A 267 15.67 10.34 -15.35
C VAL A 267 14.89 9.06 -15.12
N SER A 268 13.97 8.77 -16.00
CA SER A 268 13.20 7.52 -15.98
C SER A 268 13.06 6.91 -17.35
N ALA A 269 12.87 5.61 -17.41
CA ALA A 269 12.48 4.89 -18.62
C ALA A 269 11.39 3.88 -18.31
N VAL A 270 10.47 3.74 -19.25
CA VAL A 270 9.42 2.72 -19.26
C VAL A 270 9.68 1.81 -20.43
N ILE A 271 9.70 0.51 -20.20
CA ILE A 271 9.79 -0.49 -21.24
C ILE A 271 8.59 -1.43 -21.19
N LYS A 272 8.23 -1.98 -22.35
CA LYS A 272 7.30 -3.09 -22.47
C LYS A 272 8.07 -4.33 -22.92
N SER A 273 7.78 -5.47 -22.30
CA SER A 273 8.46 -6.74 -22.57
C SER A 273 7.51 -7.91 -22.32
N ARG A 274 8.07 -9.11 -22.23
CA ARG A 274 7.34 -10.33 -21.88
C ARG A 274 7.81 -10.90 -20.55
N THR A 275 6.91 -11.59 -19.84
CA THR A 275 7.25 -12.25 -18.55
C THR A 275 8.13 -13.48 -18.73
N LYS A 276 8.14 -14.07 -19.94
CA LYS A 276 8.89 -15.26 -20.37
C LYS A 276 9.49 -15.00 -21.75
N ALA A 277 10.30 -15.92 -22.28
CA ALA A 277 10.71 -15.87 -23.69
C ALA A 277 9.47 -15.77 -24.58
N GLY A 278 9.49 -14.85 -25.57
CA GLY A 278 8.30 -14.50 -26.34
C GLY A 278 7.63 -15.65 -27.08
N TYR A 279 8.40 -16.70 -27.42
CA TYR A 279 7.93 -17.92 -28.05
C TYR A 279 7.43 -18.98 -27.06
N PHE A 280 7.63 -18.76 -25.75
CA PHE A 280 7.22 -19.73 -24.71
C PHE A 280 5.73 -19.58 -24.37
N PRO A 281 4.97 -20.69 -24.25
CA PRO A 281 3.55 -20.66 -23.94
C PRO A 281 3.26 -19.90 -22.64
N GLY A 282 2.25 -19.04 -22.65
CA GLY A 282 1.87 -18.23 -21.49
C GLY A 282 2.79 -17.03 -21.22
N ALA A 283 3.62 -16.62 -22.20
CA ALA A 283 4.37 -15.37 -22.11
C ALA A 283 3.43 -14.17 -22.10
N GLY A 284 3.23 -13.58 -20.91
CA GLY A 284 2.38 -12.40 -20.71
C GLY A 284 3.13 -11.09 -20.94
N GLU A 285 2.39 -9.98 -21.00
CA GLU A 285 2.96 -8.65 -21.06
C GLU A 285 3.46 -8.18 -19.69
N ILE A 286 4.56 -7.42 -19.70
CA ILE A 286 5.11 -6.75 -18.52
C ILE A 286 5.59 -5.36 -18.92
N THR A 287 5.22 -4.38 -18.12
CA THR A 287 5.74 -3.00 -18.21
C THR A 287 6.58 -2.72 -16.97
N VAL A 288 7.81 -2.26 -17.18
CA VAL A 288 8.77 -1.93 -16.11
C VAL A 288 9.20 -0.48 -16.26
N LYS A 289 9.09 0.27 -15.17
CA LYS A 289 9.61 1.63 -15.03
C LYS A 289 10.75 1.64 -14.01
N VAL A 290 11.85 2.30 -14.34
CA VAL A 290 13.01 2.49 -13.48
C VAL A 290 13.33 3.96 -13.43
N LEU A 291 13.70 4.46 -12.23
CA LEU A 291 14.07 5.85 -11.97
C LEU A 291 15.49 5.89 -11.40
N ALA A 292 16.34 6.78 -11.93
CA ALA A 292 17.69 6.98 -11.43
C ALA A 292 18.03 8.49 -11.27
N GLU A 293 18.93 8.78 -10.35
CA GLU A 293 19.42 10.12 -10.08
C GLU A 293 20.34 10.62 -11.20
N VAL A 294 20.11 11.84 -11.67
CA VAL A 294 20.98 12.49 -12.66
C VAL A 294 22.39 12.70 -12.08
N GLY A 295 23.40 12.43 -12.88
CA GLY A 295 24.80 12.59 -12.53
C GLY A 295 25.40 11.39 -11.80
N SER A 296 24.74 10.84 -10.79
CA SER A 296 25.25 9.65 -10.06
C SER A 296 24.84 8.32 -10.68
N GLY A 297 23.74 8.30 -11.42
CA GLY A 297 23.13 7.06 -11.93
C GLY A 297 22.55 6.17 -10.83
N ARG A 298 22.51 6.63 -9.57
CA ARG A 298 21.99 5.86 -8.43
C ARG A 298 20.52 5.49 -8.64
N LEU A 299 20.17 4.24 -8.42
CA LEU A 299 18.80 3.76 -8.48
C LEU A 299 17.96 4.48 -7.42
N LEU A 300 16.80 5.01 -7.79
CA LEU A 300 15.89 5.75 -6.90
C LEU A 300 14.59 5.00 -6.67
N GLY A 301 14.12 4.23 -7.65
CA GLY A 301 12.87 3.50 -7.55
C GLY A 301 12.55 2.70 -8.80
N GLY A 302 11.50 1.90 -8.68
CA GLY A 302 10.96 1.16 -9.81
C GLY A 302 9.54 0.68 -9.60
N GLN A 303 8.84 0.47 -10.70
CA GLN A 303 7.44 0.09 -10.77
C GLN A 303 7.25 -0.96 -11.85
N ILE A 304 6.40 -1.94 -11.58
CA ILE A 304 6.11 -3.04 -12.51
C ILE A 304 4.60 -3.26 -12.53
N VAL A 305 4.04 -3.36 -13.73
CA VAL A 305 2.66 -3.77 -13.98
C VAL A 305 2.67 -4.79 -15.11
N GLY A 306 2.06 -5.95 -14.92
CA GLY A 306 2.03 -6.96 -15.96
C GLY A 306 1.29 -8.23 -15.57
N MET A 307 1.37 -9.22 -16.44
CA MET A 307 0.76 -10.52 -16.24
C MET A 307 1.54 -11.36 -15.22
N GLU A 308 1.10 -12.59 -15.00
CA GLU A 308 1.72 -13.53 -14.06
C GLU A 308 3.25 -13.62 -14.19
N GLY A 309 3.95 -13.54 -13.05
CA GLY A 309 5.40 -13.52 -12.94
C GLY A 309 6.04 -12.13 -13.03
N SER A 310 5.23 -11.06 -13.07
CA SER A 310 5.72 -9.68 -13.11
C SER A 310 6.12 -9.15 -11.73
N ALA A 311 5.25 -9.29 -10.74
CA ALA A 311 5.40 -8.59 -9.45
C ALA A 311 6.66 -8.97 -8.68
N LYS A 312 7.03 -10.23 -8.66
CA LYS A 312 8.20 -10.70 -7.90
C LYS A 312 9.54 -10.20 -8.44
N ARG A 313 9.59 -9.70 -9.68
CA ARG A 313 10.78 -9.02 -10.21
C ARG A 313 11.11 -7.71 -9.46
N ILE A 314 10.15 -7.16 -8.72
CA ILE A 314 10.41 -5.99 -7.88
C ILE A 314 11.46 -6.26 -6.80
N ASP A 315 11.65 -7.51 -6.39
CA ASP A 315 12.63 -7.87 -5.37
C ASP A 315 14.07 -7.67 -5.87
N THR A 316 14.33 -7.81 -7.18
CA THR A 316 15.62 -7.45 -7.79
C THR A 316 15.90 -5.95 -7.62
N LEU A 317 14.91 -5.10 -7.93
CA LEU A 317 15.01 -3.65 -7.75
C LEU A 317 15.13 -3.28 -6.25
N ALA A 318 14.38 -3.94 -5.38
CA ALA A 318 14.45 -3.69 -3.93
C ALA A 318 15.83 -4.09 -3.38
N THR A 319 16.40 -5.19 -3.83
CA THR A 319 17.76 -5.61 -3.44
C THR A 319 18.81 -4.63 -3.94
N ALA A 320 18.71 -4.19 -5.19
CA ALA A 320 19.61 -3.19 -5.76
C ALA A 320 19.54 -1.84 -5.03
N LEU A 321 18.32 -1.37 -4.69
CA LEU A 321 18.12 -0.17 -3.87
C LEU A 321 18.74 -0.32 -2.48
N HIS A 322 18.58 -1.47 -1.84
CA HIS A 322 19.16 -1.76 -0.53
C HIS A 322 20.69 -1.75 -0.57
N ALA A 323 21.28 -2.25 -1.64
CA ALA A 323 22.72 -2.26 -1.88
C ALA A 323 23.28 -0.91 -2.38
N GLY A 324 22.40 0.06 -2.68
CA GLY A 324 22.79 1.37 -3.19
C GLY A 324 23.32 1.35 -4.63
N PHE A 325 22.84 0.42 -5.44
CA PHE A 325 23.31 0.25 -6.83
C PHE A 325 22.98 1.45 -7.71
N THR A 326 23.86 1.65 -8.70
CA THR A 326 23.57 2.46 -9.89
C THR A 326 22.86 1.63 -10.95
N VAL A 327 22.26 2.28 -11.95
CA VAL A 327 21.65 1.57 -13.08
C VAL A 327 22.73 0.84 -13.92
N GLU A 328 23.96 1.34 -13.96
CA GLU A 328 25.07 0.66 -14.62
C GLU A 328 25.41 -0.68 -13.94
N GLN A 329 25.41 -0.71 -12.61
CA GLN A 329 25.61 -1.94 -11.85
C GLN A 329 24.44 -2.92 -12.06
N MET A 330 23.21 -2.41 -12.23
CA MET A 330 22.04 -3.25 -12.53
C MET A 330 22.13 -3.92 -13.91
N ILE A 331 22.71 -3.24 -14.89
CA ILE A 331 22.89 -3.82 -16.24
C ILE A 331 23.80 -5.05 -16.21
N ASN A 332 24.72 -5.09 -15.27
CA ASN A 332 25.72 -6.14 -15.11
C ASN A 332 25.29 -7.26 -14.12
N LEU A 333 24.03 -7.26 -13.66
CA LEU A 333 23.53 -8.33 -12.81
C LEU A 333 23.44 -9.66 -13.58
N ASP A 334 23.99 -10.71 -13.00
CA ASP A 334 23.86 -12.08 -13.48
C ASP A 334 22.52 -12.66 -12.98
N LEU A 335 21.46 -12.40 -13.74
CA LEU A 335 20.12 -12.89 -13.43
C LEU A 335 19.84 -14.21 -14.15
N GLY A 336 19.12 -15.09 -13.45
CA GLY A 336 18.76 -16.41 -13.96
C GLY A 336 17.88 -16.36 -15.22
N TYR A 337 18.26 -17.09 -16.25
CA TYR A 337 17.52 -17.23 -17.50
C TYR A 337 17.20 -18.69 -17.81
N ALA A 338 15.96 -18.91 -18.16
CA ALA A 338 15.50 -20.01 -19.02
C ALA A 338 14.17 -19.60 -19.65
N PRO A 339 13.79 -20.14 -20.85
CA PRO A 339 12.61 -19.72 -21.58
C PRO A 339 11.30 -19.64 -20.76
N PRO A 340 11.03 -20.54 -19.78
CA PRO A 340 9.82 -20.49 -18.97
C PRO A 340 9.79 -19.35 -17.93
N PHE A 341 10.93 -18.71 -17.62
CA PHE A 341 11.06 -17.79 -16.49
C PHE A 341 11.35 -16.34 -16.88
N SER A 342 12.10 -16.13 -17.97
CA SER A 342 12.49 -14.80 -18.45
C SER A 342 12.83 -14.81 -19.93
N PRO A 343 12.74 -13.66 -20.65
CA PRO A 343 13.54 -13.46 -21.86
C PRO A 343 15.04 -13.42 -21.51
N VAL A 344 15.92 -13.59 -22.49
CA VAL A 344 17.39 -13.57 -22.29
C VAL A 344 17.86 -12.31 -21.57
N TRP A 345 17.29 -11.17 -21.93
CA TRP A 345 17.45 -9.92 -21.20
C TRP A 345 16.24 -9.73 -20.28
N ASP A 346 16.44 -9.89 -18.97
CA ASP A 346 15.36 -9.66 -18.02
C ASP A 346 14.79 -8.24 -18.18
N PRO A 347 13.47 -8.05 -18.10
CA PRO A 347 12.83 -6.74 -18.25
C PRO A 347 13.40 -5.66 -17.31
N VAL A 348 13.81 -6.04 -16.10
CA VAL A 348 14.41 -5.09 -15.13
C VAL A 348 15.75 -4.59 -15.64
N VAL A 349 16.60 -5.47 -16.17
CA VAL A 349 17.89 -5.11 -16.77
C VAL A 349 17.69 -4.28 -18.05
N THR A 350 16.70 -4.64 -18.87
CA THR A 350 16.36 -3.86 -20.07
C THR A 350 15.92 -2.43 -19.69
N ALA A 351 15.10 -2.27 -18.66
CA ALA A 351 14.69 -0.95 -18.19
C ALA A 351 15.88 -0.13 -17.67
N ALA A 352 16.79 -0.75 -16.92
CA ALA A 352 18.03 -0.09 -16.47
C ALA A 352 18.89 0.40 -17.63
N ARG A 353 19.04 -0.39 -18.70
CA ARG A 353 19.75 0.02 -19.93
C ARG A 353 19.12 1.24 -20.60
N GLU A 354 17.80 1.31 -20.64
CA GLU A 354 17.11 2.47 -21.23
C GLU A 354 17.23 3.74 -20.36
N VAL A 355 17.33 3.59 -19.05
CA VAL A 355 17.63 4.72 -18.15
C VAL A 355 19.08 5.19 -18.32
N ALA A 356 20.04 4.27 -18.40
CA ALA A 356 21.47 4.60 -18.58
C ALA A 356 21.75 5.43 -19.82
N LYS A 357 20.97 5.24 -20.92
CA LYS A 357 21.09 6.05 -22.15
C LYS A 357 20.68 7.53 -21.95
N LYS A 358 19.99 7.86 -20.83
CA LYS A 358 19.47 9.21 -20.53
C LYS A 358 20.31 9.94 -19.48
N LEU A 359 21.29 9.28 -18.89
CA LEU A 359 22.24 9.86 -17.94
C LEU A 359 23.39 10.55 -18.66
#